data_62aa3eb7fa706ccfb0d3664c3d4c0b98
#
_entry.id   62aa3eb7fa706ccfb0d3664c3d4c0b98
#
_cell.length_a   1.000
_cell.length_b   1.000
_cell.length_c   1.000
_cell.angle_alpha   90.00
_cell.angle_beta   90.00
_cell.angle_gamma   90.00
#
_symmetry.space_group_name_H-M   'P 1'
#
loop_
_entity.id
_entity.type
_entity.pdbx_description
1 polymer ?
#
loop_
_entity_poly.entity_id
_entity_poly.type
_entity_poly.pdbx_seq_one_letter_code
_entity_poly.pdbx_strand_id
1 'polypeptide(L)'
;MYIQMKASKYILFSLVFISTIFGQSFGKNKVQYRDFDWSYIQTQNFDIYFYGENQDLAEFTSRVSEDAYKQISTHLAWDLKNRVSILVYNSHNDFQQTNVVDPYMSEGIGGVTELFKNRIVFPFDGDFEQFRHVIHHELVHAMLNDMVYGGTAQNMVASRTRVRIPLWSNEGLAEFLSSNWDTKADMVLRDIX
;
A
#
# COMPACT_ATOMS: atom_id res chain seq x y z
N MET A 1 -3.12 62.37 0.02
CA MET A 1 -2.39 61.41 -0.83
C MET A 1 -1.37 60.52 -0.07
N TYR A 2 -0.90 60.92 1.09
CA TYR A 2 0.10 60.15 1.90
C TYR A 2 -0.48 58.93 2.65
N ILE A 3 -1.76 58.91 2.96
CA ILE A 3 -2.39 57.85 3.74
C ILE A 3 -2.58 56.56 2.92
N GLN A 4 -2.89 56.70 1.65
CA GLN A 4 -3.11 55.53 0.76
C GLN A 4 -1.83 54.75 0.49
N MET A 5 -0.68 55.39 0.45
CA MET A 5 0.59 54.70 0.22
C MET A 5 1.04 53.84 1.41
N LYS A 6 0.70 54.24 2.64
CA LYS A 6 1.02 53.46 3.85
C LYS A 6 0.18 52.19 3.94
N ALA A 7 -1.12 52.28 3.66
CA ALA A 7 -2.03 51.14 3.69
C ALA A 7 -1.62 50.07 2.66
N SER A 8 -1.24 50.47 1.44
CA SER A 8 -0.80 49.55 0.39
C SER A 8 0.45 48.76 0.78
N LYS A 9 1.40 49.38 1.49
CA LYS A 9 2.61 48.70 1.95
C LYS A 9 2.30 47.62 3.02
N TYR A 10 1.37 47.90 3.91
CA TYR A 10 0.96 46.92 4.94
C TYR A 10 0.17 45.75 4.34
N ILE A 11 -0.68 46.04 3.35
CA ILE A 11 -1.43 45.00 2.63
C ILE A 11 -0.46 44.10 1.88
N LEU A 12 0.54 44.63 1.20
CA LEU A 12 1.55 43.87 0.48
C LEU A 12 2.39 43.02 1.45
N PHE A 13 2.77 43.60 2.60
CA PHE A 13 3.54 42.90 3.63
C PHE A 13 2.71 41.76 4.27
N SER A 14 1.42 41.97 4.52
CA SER A 14 0.50 40.96 5.03
C SER A 14 0.30 39.81 4.04
N LEU A 15 0.20 40.11 2.74
CA LEU A 15 0.06 39.09 1.68
C LEU A 15 1.31 38.21 1.59
N VAL A 16 2.50 38.79 1.73
CA VAL A 16 3.76 38.01 1.75
C VAL A 16 3.83 37.13 2.98
N PHE A 17 3.35 37.60 4.13
CA PHE A 17 3.34 36.80 5.37
C PHE A 17 2.34 35.65 5.33
N ILE A 18 1.19 35.84 4.69
CA ILE A 18 0.18 34.79 4.53
C ILE A 18 0.69 33.69 3.59
N SER A 19 1.45 34.02 2.56
CA SER A 19 2.02 33.03 1.65
C SER A 19 3.07 32.13 2.31
N THR A 20 3.70 32.59 3.38
CA THR A 20 4.66 31.76 4.13
C THR A 20 3.99 30.79 5.12
N ILE A 21 2.73 31.04 5.48
CA ILE A 21 1.97 30.15 6.38
C ILE A 21 1.46 28.89 5.65
N PHE A 22 1.26 28.96 4.33
CA PHE A 22 1.00 27.78 3.51
C PHE A 22 2.30 27.11 3.08
N GLY A 23 3.36 27.31 3.84
CA GLY A 23 4.67 26.77 3.58
C GLY A 23 4.71 25.26 3.80
N GLN A 24 4.98 24.61 2.72
CA GLN A 24 5.72 23.37 2.68
C GLN A 24 5.08 22.20 3.49
N SER A 25 4.06 21.63 2.95
CA SER A 25 3.95 20.19 3.03
C SER A 25 5.26 19.64 2.40
N PHE A 26 6.26 19.37 3.22
CA PHE A 26 7.43 18.61 2.78
C PHE A 26 6.90 17.32 2.16
N GLY A 27 7.16 17.12 0.89
CA GLY A 27 6.80 15.90 0.21
C GLY A 27 7.33 14.68 0.97
N LYS A 28 6.73 13.55 0.76
CA LYS A 28 7.06 12.26 1.37
C LYS A 28 8.44 11.74 0.94
N ASN A 29 9.46 12.58 0.95
CA ASN A 29 10.81 12.14 0.60
C ASN A 29 11.53 11.66 1.86
N LYS A 30 11.31 10.42 2.21
CA LYS A 30 12.18 9.74 3.18
C LYS A 30 13.59 9.67 2.61
N VAL A 31 14.59 9.88 3.45
CA VAL A 31 15.99 9.72 3.04
C VAL A 31 16.20 8.22 2.74
N GLN A 32 16.61 7.94 1.53
CA GLN A 32 17.04 6.60 1.15
C GLN A 32 18.52 6.47 1.47
N TYR A 33 18.83 5.63 2.44
CA TYR A 33 20.20 5.41 2.90
C TYR A 33 20.96 4.40 2.05
N ARG A 34 20.24 3.64 1.23
CA ARG A 34 20.79 2.59 0.37
C ARG A 34 20.16 2.67 -1.02
N ASP A 35 20.97 2.53 -2.03
CA ASP A 35 20.51 2.27 -3.39
C ASP A 35 20.34 0.77 -3.57
N PHE A 36 19.16 0.35 -4.02
CA PHE A 36 18.84 -1.04 -4.27
C PHE A 36 18.96 -1.33 -5.76
N ASP A 37 19.75 -2.33 -6.10
CA ASP A 37 19.85 -2.83 -7.49
C ASP A 37 18.69 -3.82 -7.72
N TRP A 38 17.59 -3.28 -8.22
CA TRP A 38 16.34 -4.04 -8.39
C TRP A 38 16.37 -4.95 -9.61
N SER A 39 16.04 -6.20 -9.41
CA SER A 39 15.70 -7.19 -10.44
C SER A 39 14.21 -7.51 -10.35
N TYR A 40 13.66 -8.22 -11.33
CA TYR A 40 12.27 -8.64 -11.25
C TYR A 40 12.03 -9.98 -11.94
N ILE A 41 11.00 -10.68 -11.45
CA ILE A 41 10.42 -11.88 -12.05
C ILE A 41 9.02 -11.51 -12.54
N GLN A 42 8.72 -11.82 -13.78
CA GLN A 42 7.39 -11.58 -14.35
C GLN A 42 6.59 -12.88 -14.38
N THR A 43 5.40 -12.87 -13.80
CA THR A 43 4.44 -13.97 -13.85
C THR A 43 3.25 -13.59 -14.76
N GLN A 44 2.17 -14.36 -14.71
CA GLN A 44 0.97 -14.05 -15.50
C GLN A 44 0.31 -12.75 -15.04
N ASN A 45 0.19 -12.55 -13.71
CA ASN A 45 -0.56 -11.45 -13.15
C ASN A 45 0.29 -10.43 -12.40
N PHE A 46 1.56 -10.74 -12.13
CA PHE A 46 2.42 -9.95 -11.24
C PHE A 46 3.79 -9.66 -11.85
N ASP A 47 4.37 -8.53 -11.44
CA ASP A 47 5.78 -8.20 -11.62
C ASP A 47 6.40 -8.13 -10.21
N ILE A 48 7.25 -9.11 -9.85
CA ILE A 48 7.81 -9.28 -8.51
C ILE A 48 9.21 -8.66 -8.49
N TYR A 49 9.37 -7.53 -7.83
CA TYR A 49 10.64 -6.82 -7.71
C TYR A 49 11.36 -7.24 -6.44
N PHE A 50 12.65 -7.49 -6.56
CA PHE A 50 13.54 -7.89 -5.46
C PHE A 50 14.93 -7.33 -5.70
N TYR A 51 15.82 -7.42 -4.71
CA TYR A 51 17.19 -6.93 -4.83
C TYR A 51 18.15 -7.87 -4.10
N GLY A 52 19.42 -7.81 -4.50
CA GLY A 52 20.47 -8.66 -3.95
C GLY A 52 20.32 -10.11 -4.39
N GLU A 53 20.83 -11.05 -3.59
CA GLU A 53 20.85 -12.49 -3.90
C GLU A 53 19.61 -13.22 -3.37
N ASN A 54 18.42 -12.58 -3.44
CA ASN A 54 17.18 -13.14 -2.86
C ASN A 54 16.18 -13.60 -3.92
N GLN A 55 16.69 -14.22 -4.98
CA GLN A 55 15.87 -14.80 -6.04
C GLN A 55 14.88 -15.85 -5.46
N ASP A 56 15.32 -16.68 -4.50
CA ASP A 56 14.47 -17.72 -3.89
C ASP A 56 13.23 -17.10 -3.22
N LEU A 57 13.41 -15.95 -2.55
CA LEU A 57 12.29 -15.23 -1.92
C LEU A 57 11.34 -14.67 -3.00
N ALA A 58 11.88 -14.15 -4.10
CA ALA A 58 11.07 -13.65 -5.22
C ALA A 58 10.29 -14.79 -5.91
N GLU A 59 10.92 -15.96 -6.08
CA GLU A 59 10.25 -17.15 -6.63
C GLU A 59 9.15 -17.66 -5.68
N PHE A 60 9.41 -17.67 -4.37
CA PHE A 60 8.39 -17.99 -3.36
C PHE A 60 7.22 -17.02 -3.48
N THR A 61 7.50 -15.72 -3.50
CA THR A 61 6.48 -14.66 -3.63
C THR A 61 5.67 -14.85 -4.90
N SER A 62 6.33 -15.16 -6.02
CA SER A 62 5.68 -15.40 -7.32
C SER A 62 4.65 -16.52 -7.25
N ARG A 63 5.05 -17.67 -6.69
CA ARG A 63 4.17 -18.83 -6.56
C ARG A 63 2.99 -18.51 -5.64
N VAL A 64 3.27 -17.95 -4.47
CA VAL A 64 2.24 -17.64 -3.47
C VAL A 64 1.24 -16.62 -4.03
N SER A 65 1.71 -15.60 -4.73
CA SER A 65 0.84 -14.55 -5.30
C SER A 65 -0.09 -15.11 -6.37
N GLU A 66 0.41 -15.97 -7.25
CA GLU A 66 -0.45 -16.59 -8.29
C GLU A 66 -1.46 -17.57 -7.67
N ASP A 67 -1.05 -18.35 -6.66
CA ASP A 67 -1.96 -19.26 -5.95
C ASP A 67 -3.04 -18.48 -5.19
N ALA A 68 -2.66 -17.40 -4.49
CA ALA A 68 -3.60 -16.52 -3.79
C ALA A 68 -4.57 -15.86 -4.78
N TYR A 69 -4.04 -15.33 -5.89
CA TYR A 69 -4.87 -14.70 -6.94
C TYR A 69 -5.95 -15.65 -7.44
N LYS A 70 -5.58 -16.90 -7.74
CA LYS A 70 -6.53 -17.90 -8.23
C LYS A 70 -7.67 -18.17 -7.23
N GLN A 71 -7.34 -18.22 -5.94
CA GLN A 71 -8.34 -18.40 -4.88
C GLN A 71 -9.24 -17.17 -4.75
N ILE A 72 -8.64 -15.98 -4.63
CA ILE A 72 -9.37 -14.72 -4.44
C ILE A 72 -10.25 -14.42 -5.65
N SER A 73 -9.74 -14.59 -6.88
CA SER A 73 -10.51 -14.33 -8.11
C SER A 73 -11.75 -15.22 -8.19
N THR A 74 -11.62 -16.46 -7.74
CA THR A 74 -12.76 -17.41 -7.67
C THR A 74 -13.80 -16.93 -6.66
N HIS A 75 -13.37 -16.51 -5.46
CA HIS A 75 -14.29 -16.04 -4.41
C HIS A 75 -14.97 -14.72 -4.76
N LEU A 76 -14.23 -13.78 -5.34
CA LEU A 76 -14.76 -12.46 -5.71
C LEU A 76 -15.46 -12.47 -7.07
N ALA A 77 -15.33 -13.54 -7.86
CA ALA A 77 -15.78 -13.63 -9.25
C ALA A 77 -15.23 -12.42 -10.06
N TRP A 78 -13.95 -12.11 -9.89
CA TRP A 78 -13.31 -10.93 -10.46
C TRP A 78 -11.89 -11.24 -10.92
N ASP A 79 -11.53 -10.73 -12.08
CA ASP A 79 -10.17 -10.82 -12.62
C ASP A 79 -9.51 -9.43 -12.62
N LEU A 80 -8.23 -9.39 -12.25
CA LEU A 80 -7.43 -8.17 -12.30
C LEU A 80 -7.37 -7.61 -13.73
N LYS A 81 -7.63 -6.33 -13.86
CA LYS A 81 -7.57 -5.62 -15.15
C LYS A 81 -6.15 -5.29 -15.58
N ASN A 82 -5.27 -5.13 -14.61
CA ASN A 82 -3.87 -4.75 -14.85
C ASN A 82 -2.97 -5.59 -13.96
N ARG A 83 -1.74 -5.81 -14.42
CA ARG A 83 -0.72 -6.48 -13.62
C ARG A 83 -0.45 -5.68 -12.36
N VAL A 84 -0.19 -6.38 -11.26
CA VAL A 84 0.16 -5.75 -9.97
C VAL A 84 1.67 -5.86 -9.78
N SER A 85 2.30 -4.76 -9.41
CA SER A 85 3.73 -4.75 -9.04
C SER A 85 3.87 -5.08 -7.56
N ILE A 86 4.69 -6.07 -7.24
CA ILE A 86 4.98 -6.49 -5.87
C ILE A 86 6.46 -6.20 -5.60
N LEU A 87 6.75 -5.39 -4.60
CA LEU A 87 8.11 -5.06 -4.18
C LEU A 87 8.41 -5.77 -2.87
N VAL A 88 9.43 -6.62 -2.88
CA VAL A 88 9.82 -7.40 -1.70
C VAL A 88 11.11 -6.82 -1.13
N TYR A 89 11.02 -6.37 0.12
CA TYR A 89 12.18 -5.89 0.89
C TYR A 89 12.70 -7.01 1.77
N ASN A 90 14.02 -7.15 1.84
CA ASN A 90 14.69 -8.21 2.58
C ASN A 90 14.65 -8.02 4.10
N SER A 91 14.17 -6.86 4.55
CA SER A 91 14.06 -6.55 5.97
C SER A 91 13.05 -5.42 6.19
N HIS A 92 12.53 -5.33 7.41
CA HIS A 92 11.69 -4.20 7.82
C HIS A 92 12.44 -2.86 7.77
N ASN A 93 13.74 -2.85 8.07
CA ASN A 93 14.57 -1.63 8.00
C ASN A 93 14.68 -1.10 6.56
N ASP A 94 14.83 -1.99 5.58
CA ASP A 94 14.87 -1.58 4.17
C ASP A 94 13.48 -1.10 3.71
N PHE A 95 12.43 -1.79 4.15
CA PHE A 95 11.04 -1.41 3.86
C PHE A 95 10.70 0.00 4.40
N GLN A 96 11.23 0.38 5.57
CA GLN A 96 11.00 1.72 6.13
C GLN A 96 11.56 2.85 5.26
N GLN A 97 12.50 2.56 4.36
CA GLN A 97 13.03 3.55 3.42
C GLN A 97 12.10 3.80 2.22
N THR A 98 11.07 2.96 2.05
CA THR A 98 10.13 3.15 0.93
C THR A 98 9.36 4.47 1.07
N ASN A 99 9.14 5.14 -0.05
CA ASN A 99 8.29 6.33 -0.14
C ASN A 99 6.81 6.01 -0.44
N VAL A 100 6.46 4.73 -0.38
CA VAL A 100 5.09 4.27 -0.70
C VAL A 100 4.10 4.66 0.40
N VAL A 101 4.55 4.69 1.65
CA VAL A 101 3.67 4.86 2.82
C VAL A 101 4.04 6.07 3.66
N ASP A 102 3.03 6.76 4.15
CA ASP A 102 3.13 7.89 5.09
C ASP A 102 3.19 7.41 6.52
N PRO A 103 3.66 8.22 7.45
CA PRO A 103 4.98 8.20 8.06
C PRO A 103 5.07 7.15 9.16
N TYR A 104 6.25 6.74 9.54
CA TYR A 104 6.57 5.81 10.64
C TYR A 104 5.65 4.58 10.71
N MET A 105 5.91 3.63 9.85
CA MET A 105 5.26 2.32 9.95
C MET A 105 5.68 1.63 11.24
N SER A 106 4.71 1.20 12.04
CA SER A 106 4.99 0.38 13.21
C SER A 106 5.62 -0.96 12.78
N GLU A 107 6.37 -1.58 13.66
CA GLU A 107 7.02 -2.87 13.39
C GLU A 107 6.02 -4.00 13.08
N GLY A 108 4.75 -3.78 13.35
CA GLY A 108 3.71 -4.79 13.10
C GLY A 108 3.09 -4.77 11.70
N ILE A 109 3.52 -3.87 10.80
CA ILE A 109 2.96 -3.82 9.44
C ILE A 109 3.64 -4.87 8.57
N GLY A 110 2.89 -5.89 8.19
CA GLY A 110 3.38 -7.00 7.35
C GLY A 110 3.44 -6.70 5.86
N GLY A 111 2.69 -5.68 5.41
CA GLY A 111 2.67 -5.30 4.00
C GLY A 111 1.86 -4.03 3.81
N VAL A 112 1.88 -3.47 2.61
CA VAL A 112 1.07 -2.29 2.26
C VAL A 112 0.65 -2.34 0.81
N THR A 113 -0.63 -2.20 0.57
CA THR A 113 -1.21 -2.05 -0.77
C THR A 113 -1.39 -0.56 -1.10
N GLU A 114 -0.66 -0.09 -2.11
CA GLU A 114 -0.77 1.29 -2.60
C GLU A 114 -1.87 1.39 -3.66
N LEU A 115 -2.95 2.11 -3.30
CA LEU A 115 -4.13 2.24 -4.15
C LEU A 115 -3.82 2.83 -5.54
N PHE A 116 -3.01 3.90 -5.58
CA PHE A 116 -2.90 4.73 -6.79
C PHE A 116 -1.99 4.15 -7.87
N LYS A 117 -1.11 3.24 -7.52
CA LYS A 117 -0.11 2.71 -8.45
C LYS A 117 -0.24 1.21 -8.71
N ASN A 118 -1.29 0.61 -8.18
CA ASN A 118 -1.53 -0.84 -8.30
C ASN A 118 -0.30 -1.64 -7.87
N ARG A 119 0.17 -1.37 -6.65
CA ARG A 119 1.45 -1.82 -6.15
C ARG A 119 1.32 -2.31 -4.72
N ILE A 120 1.96 -3.42 -4.41
CA ILE A 120 2.04 -3.97 -3.06
C ILE A 120 3.50 -3.98 -2.63
N VAL A 121 3.77 -3.69 -1.38
CA VAL A 121 5.13 -3.64 -0.84
C VAL A 121 5.18 -4.48 0.44
N PHE A 122 6.13 -5.40 0.49
CA PHE A 122 6.30 -6.34 1.60
C PHE A 122 7.70 -6.26 2.21
N PRO A 123 7.85 -6.17 3.53
CA PRO A 123 9.08 -6.59 4.21
C PRO A 123 9.03 -8.10 4.46
N PHE A 124 10.15 -8.77 4.30
CA PHE A 124 10.31 -10.16 4.72
C PHE A 124 11.02 -10.20 6.08
N ASP A 125 10.39 -10.80 7.06
CA ASP A 125 10.90 -10.87 8.45
C ASP A 125 11.50 -12.23 8.80
N GLY A 126 11.56 -13.15 7.84
CA GLY A 126 12.15 -14.47 8.02
C GLY A 126 11.12 -15.61 8.19
N ASP A 127 9.84 -15.30 8.38
CA ASP A 127 8.79 -16.31 8.54
C ASP A 127 7.99 -16.47 7.24
N PHE A 128 8.19 -17.58 6.54
CA PHE A 128 7.52 -17.86 5.26
C PHE A 128 6.01 -18.11 5.42
N GLU A 129 5.57 -18.65 6.55
CA GLU A 129 4.14 -18.91 6.78
C GLU A 129 3.39 -17.59 7.02
N GLN A 130 3.94 -16.75 7.87
CA GLN A 130 3.40 -15.41 8.09
C GLN A 130 3.45 -14.60 6.78
N PHE A 131 4.55 -14.69 6.03
CA PHE A 131 4.70 -13.97 4.77
C PHE A 131 3.67 -14.41 3.72
N ARG A 132 3.37 -15.71 3.64
CA ARG A 132 2.31 -16.27 2.79
C ARG A 132 0.95 -15.65 3.14
N HIS A 133 0.61 -15.59 4.42
CA HIS A 133 -0.63 -15.01 4.91
C HIS A 133 -0.72 -13.52 4.53
N VAL A 134 0.36 -12.77 4.76
CA VAL A 134 0.41 -11.33 4.44
C VAL A 134 0.26 -11.09 2.93
N ILE A 135 0.93 -11.88 2.08
CA ILE A 135 0.77 -11.78 0.62
C ILE A 135 -0.71 -11.96 0.24
N HIS A 136 -1.36 -12.98 0.79
CA HIS A 136 -2.77 -13.26 0.50
C HIS A 136 -3.65 -12.10 0.94
N HIS A 137 -3.46 -11.60 2.17
CA HIS A 137 -4.22 -10.48 2.75
C HIS A 137 -4.11 -9.22 1.88
N GLU A 138 -2.90 -8.80 1.52
CA GLU A 138 -2.69 -7.61 0.70
C GLU A 138 -3.23 -7.77 -0.73
N LEU A 139 -3.21 -8.99 -1.27
CA LEU A 139 -3.80 -9.27 -2.57
C LEU A 139 -5.32 -9.11 -2.56
N VAL A 140 -5.99 -9.43 -1.46
CA VAL A 140 -7.44 -9.16 -1.34
C VAL A 140 -7.67 -7.65 -1.46
N HIS A 141 -6.88 -6.84 -0.75
CA HIS A 141 -7.00 -5.37 -0.86
C HIS A 141 -6.76 -4.88 -2.30
N ALA A 142 -5.73 -5.40 -2.98
CA ALA A 142 -5.43 -5.03 -4.36
C ALA A 142 -6.59 -5.38 -5.30
N MET A 143 -7.16 -6.57 -5.15
CA MET A 143 -8.28 -7.02 -5.98
C MET A 143 -9.57 -6.25 -5.68
N LEU A 144 -9.87 -5.96 -4.41
CA LEU A 144 -11.00 -5.11 -4.03
C LEU A 144 -10.84 -3.69 -4.60
N ASN A 145 -9.63 -3.15 -4.56
CA ASN A 145 -9.33 -1.84 -5.13
C ASN A 145 -9.53 -1.83 -6.66
N ASP A 146 -9.06 -2.87 -7.35
CA ASP A 146 -9.27 -3.02 -8.79
C ASP A 146 -10.75 -3.15 -9.13
N MET A 147 -11.49 -3.96 -8.37
CA MET A 147 -12.92 -4.20 -8.54
C MET A 147 -13.75 -2.92 -8.35
N VAL A 148 -13.49 -2.18 -7.27
CA VAL A 148 -14.28 -0.99 -6.88
C VAL A 148 -13.88 0.25 -7.66
N TYR A 149 -12.60 0.43 -7.93
CA TYR A 149 -12.05 1.66 -8.52
C TYR A 149 -11.53 1.47 -9.95
N GLY A 150 -11.59 0.24 -10.47
CA GLY A 150 -11.24 -0.06 -11.86
C GLY A 150 -9.77 0.00 -12.20
N GLY A 151 -8.90 -0.07 -11.20
CA GLY A 151 -7.45 -0.23 -11.39
C GLY A 151 -6.71 0.95 -12.04
N THR A 152 -7.34 2.12 -12.23
CA THR A 152 -6.66 3.30 -12.77
C THR A 152 -6.77 4.49 -11.81
N ALA A 153 -5.72 5.32 -11.79
CA ALA A 153 -5.67 6.50 -10.91
C ALA A 153 -6.83 7.48 -11.18
N GLN A 154 -7.19 7.67 -12.44
CA GLN A 154 -8.32 8.55 -12.80
C GLN A 154 -9.65 8.02 -12.28
N ASN A 155 -9.88 6.74 -12.41
CA ASN A 155 -11.10 6.10 -11.92
C ASN A 155 -11.18 6.13 -10.40
N MET A 156 -10.05 5.94 -9.70
CA MET A 156 -9.97 6.03 -8.24
C MET A 156 -10.37 7.41 -7.73
N VAL A 157 -9.87 8.47 -8.35
CA VAL A 157 -10.23 9.84 -7.96
C VAL A 157 -11.72 10.10 -8.19
N ALA A 158 -12.26 9.67 -9.33
CA ALA A 158 -13.67 9.84 -9.67
C ALA A 158 -14.60 9.01 -8.78
N SER A 159 -14.17 7.81 -8.38
CA SER A 159 -14.99 6.87 -7.59
C SER A 159 -14.93 7.12 -6.09
N ARG A 160 -13.86 7.74 -5.57
CA ARG A 160 -13.72 8.06 -4.14
C ARG A 160 -14.86 8.91 -3.59
N THR A 161 -15.52 9.67 -4.44
CA THR A 161 -16.68 10.47 -4.03
C THR A 161 -17.98 9.65 -3.99
N ARG A 162 -18.00 8.45 -4.56
CA ARG A 162 -19.22 7.67 -4.73
C ARG A 162 -19.27 6.39 -3.89
N VAL A 163 -18.15 5.71 -3.73
CA VAL A 163 -18.10 4.43 -3.02
C VAL A 163 -16.99 4.45 -1.99
N ARG A 164 -17.36 4.21 -0.73
CA ARG A 164 -16.41 4.03 0.38
C ARG A 164 -16.68 2.68 1.02
N ILE A 165 -15.73 1.77 0.90
CA ILE A 165 -15.77 0.52 1.66
C ILE A 165 -15.38 0.87 3.11
N PRO A 166 -16.21 0.56 4.11
CA PRO A 166 -15.80 0.78 5.50
C PRO A 166 -14.55 -0.04 5.84
N LEU A 167 -13.67 0.52 6.65
CA LEU A 167 -12.40 -0.12 6.99
C LEU A 167 -12.61 -1.52 7.57
N TRP A 168 -13.54 -1.68 8.51
CA TRP A 168 -13.83 -2.98 9.14
C TRP A 168 -14.24 -4.05 8.11
N SER A 169 -14.96 -3.65 7.07
CA SER A 169 -15.41 -4.56 6.01
C SER A 169 -14.26 -4.94 5.08
N ASN A 170 -13.40 -3.97 4.77
CA ASN A 170 -12.22 -4.19 3.94
C ASN A 170 -11.23 -5.14 4.63
N GLU A 171 -10.90 -4.85 5.90
CA GLU A 171 -9.99 -5.68 6.70
C GLU A 171 -10.59 -7.05 7.01
N GLY A 172 -11.87 -7.07 7.38
CA GLY A 172 -12.58 -8.32 7.67
C GLY A 172 -12.63 -9.26 6.47
N LEU A 173 -12.86 -8.73 5.27
CA LEU A 173 -12.85 -9.56 4.06
C LEU A 173 -11.43 -10.02 3.71
N ALA A 174 -10.43 -9.16 3.87
CA ALA A 174 -9.03 -9.53 3.64
C ALA A 174 -8.61 -10.65 4.60
N GLU A 175 -8.94 -10.53 5.87
CA GLU A 175 -8.64 -11.56 6.86
C GLU A 175 -9.41 -12.86 6.57
N PHE A 176 -10.69 -12.77 6.26
CA PHE A 176 -11.55 -13.94 5.96
C PHE A 176 -11.03 -14.72 4.76
N LEU A 177 -10.59 -14.05 3.71
CA LEU A 177 -10.12 -14.70 2.48
C LEU A 177 -8.66 -15.17 2.58
N SER A 178 -7.84 -14.56 3.45
CA SER A 178 -6.43 -14.93 3.62
C SER A 178 -6.20 -16.01 4.68
N SER A 179 -7.16 -16.20 5.58
CA SER A 179 -7.04 -17.12 6.70
C SER A 179 -8.02 -18.28 6.56
N ASN A 180 -7.58 -19.48 6.86
CA ASN A 180 -8.50 -20.56 7.22
C ASN A 180 -8.99 -20.28 8.64
N TRP A 181 -10.29 -20.48 8.89
CA TRP A 181 -10.85 -20.37 10.23
C TRP A 181 -10.12 -21.33 11.16
N ASP A 182 -9.43 -20.81 12.13
CA ASP A 182 -8.58 -21.58 13.04
C ASP A 182 -8.96 -21.32 14.50
N THR A 183 -8.25 -21.99 15.42
CA THR A 183 -8.46 -21.83 16.85
C THR A 183 -8.17 -20.42 17.36
N LYS A 184 -7.27 -19.68 16.70
CA LYS A 184 -6.95 -18.31 17.06
C LYS A 184 -8.13 -17.37 16.73
N ALA A 185 -8.70 -17.50 15.53
CA ALA A 185 -9.91 -16.78 15.11
C ALA A 185 -11.10 -17.07 16.06
N ASP A 186 -11.30 -18.34 16.42
CA ASP A 186 -12.32 -18.78 17.36
C ASP A 186 -12.12 -18.17 18.75
N MET A 187 -10.88 -18.11 19.22
CA MET A 187 -10.51 -17.53 20.51
C MET A 187 -10.80 -16.03 20.56
N VAL A 188 -10.40 -15.29 19.50
CA VAL A 188 -10.64 -13.85 19.42
C VAL A 188 -12.14 -13.55 19.45
N LEU A 189 -12.97 -14.32 18.71
CA LEU A 189 -14.42 -14.13 18.72
C LEU A 189 -15.04 -14.39 20.10
N ARG A 190 -14.58 -15.40 20.82
CA ARG A 190 -15.08 -15.72 22.17
C ARG A 190 -14.73 -14.63 23.19
N ASP A 191 -13.63 -13.94 23.01
CA ASP A 191 -13.18 -12.88 23.91
C ASP A 191 -13.93 -11.55 23.69
N ILE A 192 -14.69 -11.43 22.63
CA ILE A 192 -15.50 -10.26 22.31
C ILE A 192 -16.96 -10.37 22.79
N UNK A 193 -17.07 -11.51 22.88
CA UNK A 193 -18.36 -11.82 23.24
C UNK A 193 -18.71 -11.63 24.59
#